data_8d723617c28aeb4092412481ae98b585
#
_entry.id   8d723617c28aeb4092412481ae98b585
#
_cell.length_a   1.000
_cell.length_b   1.000
_cell.length_c   1.000
_cell.angle_alpha   90.00
_cell.angle_beta   90.00
_cell.angle_gamma   90.00
#
_symmetry.space_group_name_H-M   'P 1'
#
loop_
_entity.id
_entity.type
_entity.pdbx_description
1 polymer ?
#
loop_
_entity_poly.entity_id
_entity_poly.type
_entity_poly.pdbx_seq_one_letter_code
_entity_poly.pdbx_strand_id
1 'polypeptide(L)'
;MRYAKDGQPLRVQQLVRNDRLFGRAVDLFWKTWGEEGGRLFYEDAMTHALTDVEGTPSFYIAVKDDVIVGTYALLRNDLNSRQDLQPWLACLYVDPEMRGGALGAKLLGHALVETEKRGYRSLHLTSDLHGYYEKYGWKNIGVAYNTSGESIPIFHNYTRKEGADQS
;
A
#
# COMPACT_ATOMS: atom_id res chain seq x y z
N MET A 1 -3.61 19.10 28.29
CA MET A 1 -2.88 18.75 27.10
C MET A 1 -3.71 17.88 26.20
N ARG A 2 -3.72 18.20 24.97
CA ARG A 2 -4.51 17.49 23.97
C ARG A 2 -4.09 16.07 23.73
N TYR A 3 -2.84 15.78 23.94
CA TYR A 3 -2.32 14.43 23.69
C TYR A 3 -2.99 13.37 24.54
N ALA A 4 -3.37 13.71 25.73
CA ALA A 4 -4.09 12.80 26.60
C ALA A 4 -5.50 12.52 26.07
N LYS A 5 -6.04 13.41 25.27
CA LYS A 5 -7.37 13.25 24.66
C LYS A 5 -7.30 12.62 23.28
N ASP A 6 -6.16 12.75 22.63
CA ASP A 6 -5.97 12.25 21.28
C ASP A 6 -5.58 10.77 21.26
N GLY A 7 -5.47 10.17 22.43
CA GLY A 7 -5.23 8.75 22.54
C GLY A 7 -3.87 8.31 22.04
N GLN A 8 -3.82 7.20 21.34
CA GLN A 8 -2.60 6.55 20.94
C GLN A 8 -1.99 7.18 19.68
N PRO A 9 -0.65 7.15 19.55
CA PRO A 9 0.00 7.63 18.35
C PRO A 9 -0.37 6.80 17.12
N LEU A 10 -0.25 7.42 15.96
CA LEU A 10 -0.42 6.74 14.69
C LEU A 10 0.63 5.64 14.55
N ARG A 11 0.20 4.46 14.14
CA ARG A 11 1.11 3.36 13.82
C ARG A 11 0.71 2.71 12.50
N VAL A 12 1.70 2.24 11.76
CA VAL A 12 1.50 1.46 10.55
C VAL A 12 1.95 0.03 10.85
N GLN A 13 1.11 -0.93 10.57
CA GLN A 13 1.38 -2.33 10.88
C GLN A 13 0.91 -3.26 9.77
N GLN A 14 1.60 -4.37 9.63
CA GLN A 14 1.15 -5.44 8.74
C GLN A 14 -0.09 -6.08 9.37
N LEU A 15 -1.11 -6.27 8.54
CA LEU A 15 -2.34 -6.89 9.00
C LEU A 15 -2.14 -8.41 9.10
N VAL A 16 -2.55 -8.96 10.22
CA VAL A 16 -2.54 -10.41 10.45
C VAL A 16 -3.96 -10.90 10.70
N ARG A 17 -4.21 -12.17 10.38
CA ARG A 17 -5.54 -12.75 10.40
C ARG A 17 -6.22 -12.68 11.76
N ASN A 18 -5.46 -12.82 12.84
CA ASN A 18 -6.00 -12.78 14.19
C ASN A 18 -6.03 -11.39 14.82
N ASP A 19 -5.74 -10.35 14.06
CA ASP A 19 -5.86 -8.97 14.53
C ASP A 19 -7.35 -8.66 14.75
N ARG A 20 -7.64 -7.97 15.86
CA ARG A 20 -9.03 -7.58 16.16
C ARG A 20 -9.62 -6.62 15.14
N LEU A 21 -8.77 -5.93 14.39
CA LEU A 21 -9.20 -5.02 13.32
C LEU A 21 -9.33 -5.69 11.96
N PHE A 22 -9.08 -7.01 11.90
CA PHE A 22 -9.08 -7.72 10.62
C PHE A 22 -10.40 -7.57 9.85
N GLY A 23 -11.53 -7.79 10.51
CA GLY A 23 -12.83 -7.66 9.86
C GLY A 23 -13.10 -6.25 9.34
N ARG A 24 -12.72 -5.24 10.11
CA ARG A 24 -12.86 -3.83 9.68
C ARG A 24 -11.95 -3.53 8.50
N ALA A 25 -10.75 -4.10 8.49
CA ALA A 25 -9.81 -3.92 7.38
C ALA A 25 -10.38 -4.54 6.10
N VAL A 26 -10.90 -5.75 6.18
CA VAL A 26 -11.57 -6.41 5.03
C VAL A 26 -12.69 -5.53 4.49
N ASP A 27 -13.54 -5.02 5.36
CA ASP A 27 -14.64 -4.14 4.95
C ASP A 27 -14.12 -2.88 4.25
N LEU A 28 -13.08 -2.27 4.77
CA LEU A 28 -12.53 -1.05 4.19
C LEU A 28 -11.92 -1.29 2.81
N PHE A 29 -11.12 -2.35 2.66
CA PHE A 29 -10.57 -2.72 1.35
C PHE A 29 -11.68 -3.00 0.35
N TRP A 30 -12.66 -3.79 0.75
CA TRP A 30 -13.79 -4.11 -0.10
C TRP A 30 -14.60 -2.87 -0.50
N LYS A 31 -14.96 -2.02 0.45
CA LYS A 31 -15.75 -0.81 0.17
C LYS A 31 -15.02 0.19 -0.69
N THR A 32 -13.69 0.22 -0.60
CA THR A 32 -12.88 1.18 -1.35
C THR A 32 -12.61 0.73 -2.78
N TRP A 33 -12.34 -0.55 -2.98
CA TRP A 33 -11.88 -1.05 -4.29
C TRP A 33 -12.74 -2.17 -4.88
N GLY A 34 -13.59 -2.79 -4.10
CA GLY A 34 -14.35 -3.94 -4.55
C GLY A 34 -15.70 -3.59 -5.17
N GLU A 35 -16.30 -4.59 -5.71
CA GLU A 35 -17.65 -4.52 -6.26
C GLU A 35 -18.68 -5.00 -5.24
N GLU A 36 -19.94 -4.68 -5.49
CA GLU A 36 -21.04 -5.13 -4.64
C GLU A 36 -21.03 -6.64 -4.55
N GLY A 37 -21.04 -7.34 -3.65
CA GLY A 37 -20.95 -8.81 -3.53
C GLY A 37 -19.54 -9.37 -3.52
N GLY A 38 -18.54 -8.50 -3.65
CA GLY A 38 -17.15 -8.96 -3.75
C GLY A 38 -16.42 -9.09 -2.42
N ARG A 39 -17.10 -8.96 -1.28
CA ARG A 39 -16.43 -8.98 0.02
C ARG A 39 -15.63 -10.25 0.28
N LEU A 40 -16.14 -11.39 -0.13
CA LEU A 40 -15.46 -12.67 0.08
C LEU A 40 -14.13 -12.77 -0.65
N PHE A 41 -14.00 -12.10 -1.79
CA PHE A 41 -12.71 -12.04 -2.48
C PHE A 41 -11.65 -11.42 -1.57
N TYR A 42 -11.97 -10.28 -0.95
CA TYR A 42 -11.04 -9.59 -0.05
C TYR A 42 -10.78 -10.37 1.21
N GLU A 43 -11.82 -10.91 1.81
CA GLU A 43 -11.67 -11.71 3.03
C GLU A 43 -10.77 -12.92 2.80
N ASP A 44 -10.98 -13.63 1.71
CA ASP A 44 -10.19 -14.81 1.39
C ASP A 44 -8.74 -14.46 1.05
N ALA A 45 -8.54 -13.43 0.20
CA ALA A 45 -7.20 -12.98 -0.16
C ALA A 45 -6.41 -12.52 1.07
N MET A 46 -7.04 -11.75 1.93
CA MET A 46 -6.38 -11.20 3.11
C MET A 46 -6.16 -12.26 4.19
N THR A 47 -7.06 -13.25 4.29
CA THR A 47 -6.91 -14.38 5.21
C THR A 47 -5.67 -15.21 4.85
N HIS A 48 -5.41 -15.37 3.57
CA HIS A 48 -4.30 -16.20 3.08
C HIS A 48 -3.03 -15.41 2.77
N ALA A 49 -3.03 -14.12 3.08
CA ALA A 49 -1.86 -13.28 2.87
C ALA A 49 -0.69 -13.74 3.74
N LEU A 50 0.49 -13.66 3.18
CA LEU A 50 1.70 -14.03 3.87
C LEU A 50 2.04 -12.98 4.95
N THR A 51 2.40 -13.46 6.12
CA THR A 51 2.68 -12.59 7.27
C THR A 51 4.17 -12.47 7.56
N ASP A 52 5.00 -13.26 6.91
CA ASP A 52 6.45 -13.15 7.09
C ASP A 52 7.03 -12.00 6.24
N VAL A 53 8.28 -11.65 6.54
CA VAL A 53 8.95 -10.51 5.92
C VAL A 53 9.21 -10.75 4.43
N GLU A 54 9.34 -11.98 4.03
CA GLU A 54 9.72 -12.30 2.65
C GLU A 54 8.52 -12.50 1.72
N GLY A 55 7.32 -12.52 2.27
CA GLY A 55 6.13 -12.89 1.52
C GLY A 55 5.38 -11.74 0.86
N THR A 56 4.73 -12.05 -0.23
CA THR A 56 3.68 -11.26 -0.86
C THR A 56 2.56 -12.22 -1.27
N PRO A 57 1.30 -11.82 -1.19
CA PRO A 57 0.79 -10.50 -0.84
C PRO A 57 0.90 -10.19 0.66
N SER A 58 0.98 -8.91 0.98
CA SER A 58 0.94 -8.43 2.36
C SER A 58 0.06 -7.19 2.42
N PHE A 59 -0.74 -7.10 3.46
CA PHE A 59 -1.69 -5.99 3.63
C PHE A 59 -1.31 -5.21 4.88
N TYR A 60 -1.42 -3.89 4.80
CA TYR A 60 -1.00 -2.98 5.87
C TYR A 60 -2.10 -2.01 6.22
N ILE A 61 -2.17 -1.66 7.49
CA ILE A 61 -3.11 -0.65 7.98
C ILE A 61 -2.36 0.39 8.81
N ALA A 62 -2.81 1.64 8.69
CA ALA A 62 -2.42 2.73 9.58
C ALA A 62 -3.55 2.91 10.56
N VAL A 63 -3.22 2.91 11.85
CA VAL A 63 -4.21 2.94 12.91
C VAL A 63 -3.94 4.11 13.86
N LYS A 64 -4.98 4.86 14.17
CA LYS A 64 -4.97 5.90 15.17
C LYS A 64 -6.24 5.78 16.01
N ASP A 65 -6.08 5.68 17.33
CA ASP A 65 -7.20 5.55 18.28
C ASP A 65 -8.16 4.42 17.90
N ASP A 66 -7.59 3.25 17.55
CA ASP A 66 -8.34 2.06 17.14
C ASP A 66 -9.16 2.22 15.86
N VAL A 67 -8.89 3.27 15.10
CA VAL A 67 -9.53 3.52 13.81
C VAL A 67 -8.50 3.35 12.70
N ILE A 68 -8.88 2.61 11.66
CA ILE A 68 -8.03 2.48 10.48
C ILE A 68 -8.14 3.76 9.68
N VAL A 69 -7.03 4.48 9.54
CA VAL A 69 -6.98 5.78 8.85
C VAL A 69 -6.22 5.72 7.53
N GLY A 70 -5.63 4.58 7.22
CA GLY A 70 -4.94 4.40 5.95
C GLY A 70 -4.65 2.93 5.70
N THR A 71 -4.37 2.60 4.43
CA THR A 71 -4.04 1.23 4.03
C THR A 71 -3.05 1.24 2.89
N TYR A 72 -2.37 0.12 2.69
CA TYR A 72 -1.75 -0.23 1.42
C TYR A 72 -1.52 -1.74 1.38
N ALA A 73 -1.22 -2.23 0.20
CA ALA A 73 -0.88 -3.63 -0.01
C ALA A 73 0.40 -3.74 -0.84
N LEU A 74 1.16 -4.80 -0.60
CA LEU A 74 2.25 -5.21 -1.46
C LEU A 74 1.82 -6.48 -2.17
N LEU A 75 1.82 -6.44 -3.48
CA LEU A 75 1.36 -7.53 -4.33
C LEU A 75 2.46 -7.95 -5.28
N ARG A 76 2.44 -9.22 -5.66
CA ARG A 76 3.34 -9.71 -6.69
C ARG A 76 3.02 -9.09 -8.05
N ASN A 77 1.73 -9.02 -8.37
CA ASN A 77 1.23 -8.34 -9.55
C ASN A 77 -0.13 -7.72 -9.23
N ASP A 78 -0.37 -6.52 -9.78
CA ASP A 78 -1.58 -5.73 -9.53
C ASP A 78 -2.56 -5.82 -10.71
N LEU A 79 -2.76 -7.02 -11.25
CA LEU A 79 -3.68 -7.30 -12.35
C LEU A 79 -3.50 -6.37 -13.54
N ASN A 80 -2.24 -6.15 -13.94
CA ASN A 80 -1.95 -5.40 -15.15
C ASN A 80 -1.02 -6.17 -16.07
N SER A 81 -0.78 -5.65 -17.26
CA SER A 81 -0.05 -6.33 -18.32
C SER A 81 1.45 -6.50 -18.07
N ARG A 82 2.01 -5.75 -17.12
CA ARG A 82 3.45 -5.78 -16.84
C ARG A 82 3.78 -6.86 -15.83
N GLN A 83 3.68 -8.10 -16.31
CA GLN A 83 3.97 -9.30 -15.53
C GLN A 83 5.45 -9.46 -15.21
N ASP A 84 6.30 -8.72 -15.90
CA ASP A 84 7.75 -8.69 -15.70
C ASP A 84 8.18 -7.84 -14.52
N LEU A 85 7.31 -6.96 -14.01
CA LEU A 85 7.62 -6.07 -12.90
C LEU A 85 7.01 -6.57 -11.60
N GLN A 86 7.79 -6.50 -10.53
CA GLN A 86 7.35 -6.85 -9.18
C GLN A 86 8.28 -6.23 -8.15
N PRO A 87 7.84 -5.96 -6.89
CA PRO A 87 6.43 -6.04 -6.47
C PRO A 87 5.67 -4.76 -6.78
N TRP A 88 4.38 -4.76 -6.46
CA TRP A 88 3.50 -3.63 -6.69
C TRP A 88 2.91 -3.12 -5.38
N LEU A 89 2.88 -1.80 -5.24
CA LEU A 89 2.09 -1.13 -4.21
C LEU A 89 0.68 -0.93 -4.76
N ALA A 90 -0.29 -1.37 -4.00
CA ALA A 90 -1.70 -1.25 -4.37
C ALA A 90 -2.51 -0.81 -3.16
N CYS A 91 -3.76 -0.46 -3.40
CA CYS A 91 -4.72 -0.17 -2.34
C CYS A 91 -4.24 0.91 -1.36
N LEU A 92 -3.58 1.94 -1.88
CA LEU A 92 -3.15 3.08 -1.07
C LEU A 92 -4.37 3.94 -0.76
N TYR A 93 -4.70 4.06 0.51
CA TYR A 93 -5.85 4.80 0.98
C TYR A 93 -5.45 5.67 2.17
N VAL A 94 -5.95 6.90 2.18
CA VAL A 94 -5.84 7.81 3.31
C VAL A 94 -7.25 8.31 3.63
N ASP A 95 -7.66 8.14 4.89
CA ASP A 95 -8.95 8.64 5.35
C ASP A 95 -9.08 10.12 5.00
N PRO A 96 -10.24 10.58 4.48
CA PRO A 96 -10.41 11.98 4.10
C PRO A 96 -10.06 12.99 5.20
N GLU A 97 -10.32 12.66 6.46
CA GLU A 97 -9.98 13.54 7.58
C GLU A 97 -8.48 13.63 7.84
N MET A 98 -7.71 12.67 7.33
CA MET A 98 -6.25 12.66 7.48
C MET A 98 -5.52 13.22 6.26
N ARG A 99 -6.25 13.57 5.21
CA ARG A 99 -5.67 14.15 4.00
C ARG A 99 -5.16 15.55 4.25
N GLY A 100 -4.15 15.95 3.48
CA GLY A 100 -3.49 17.24 3.68
C GLY A 100 -2.36 17.19 4.70
N GLY A 101 -2.24 16.07 5.44
CA GLY A 101 -1.10 15.80 6.31
C GLY A 101 -0.08 14.93 5.59
N ALA A 102 0.80 14.32 6.35
CA ALA A 102 1.90 13.53 5.82
C ALA A 102 1.62 12.02 5.76
N LEU A 103 0.38 11.58 5.99
CA LEU A 103 0.10 10.15 6.09
C LEU A 103 0.36 9.42 4.77
N GLY A 104 -0.03 9.98 3.63
CA GLY A 104 0.25 9.37 2.34
C GLY A 104 1.74 9.16 2.11
N ALA A 105 2.54 10.19 2.38
CA ALA A 105 4.00 10.11 2.27
C ALA A 105 4.57 9.09 3.25
N LYS A 106 4.04 9.02 4.46
CA LYS A 106 4.48 8.05 5.47
C LYS A 106 4.19 6.61 5.00
N LEU A 107 3.02 6.37 4.42
CA LEU A 107 2.67 5.05 3.89
C LEU A 107 3.57 4.66 2.72
N LEU A 108 3.86 5.60 1.82
CA LEU A 108 4.78 5.35 0.70
C LEU A 108 6.18 5.00 1.21
N GLY A 109 6.68 5.73 2.20
CA GLY A 109 7.99 5.44 2.79
C GLY A 109 8.02 4.10 3.52
N HIS A 110 6.95 3.78 4.24
CA HIS A 110 6.83 2.50 4.93
C HIS A 110 6.84 1.34 3.91
N ALA A 111 6.11 1.51 2.80
CA ALA A 111 6.07 0.50 1.75
C ALA A 111 7.44 0.24 1.13
N LEU A 112 8.24 1.28 0.92
CA LEU A 112 9.60 1.12 0.41
C LEU A 112 10.48 0.34 1.39
N VAL A 113 10.38 0.62 2.68
CA VAL A 113 11.12 -0.12 3.71
C VAL A 113 10.71 -1.60 3.73
N GLU A 114 9.42 -1.87 3.69
CA GLU A 114 8.92 -3.25 3.69
C GLU A 114 9.32 -4.00 2.42
N THR A 115 9.35 -3.30 1.29
CA THR A 115 9.80 -3.86 0.02
C THR A 115 11.28 -4.23 0.07
N GLU A 116 12.11 -3.37 0.67
CA GLU A 116 13.54 -3.65 0.86
C GLU A 116 13.75 -4.88 1.72
N LYS A 117 12.99 -5.00 2.81
CA LYS A 117 13.08 -6.18 3.69
C LYS A 117 12.81 -7.48 2.94
N ARG A 118 12.03 -7.43 1.86
CA ARG A 118 11.73 -8.59 1.02
C ARG A 118 12.77 -8.84 -0.07
N GLY A 119 13.84 -8.04 -0.09
CA GLY A 119 14.95 -8.22 -1.01
C GLY A 119 14.77 -7.54 -2.37
N TYR A 120 13.74 -6.74 -2.55
CA TYR A 120 13.53 -6.02 -3.80
C TYR A 120 14.19 -4.65 -3.77
N ARG A 121 14.69 -4.22 -4.91
CA ARG A 121 15.36 -2.92 -5.05
C ARG A 121 14.44 -1.80 -5.51
N SER A 122 13.29 -2.14 -6.00
CA SER A 122 12.31 -1.15 -6.48
C SER A 122 10.90 -1.62 -6.20
N LEU A 123 10.00 -0.64 -6.17
CA LEU A 123 8.58 -0.85 -5.96
C LEU A 123 7.84 -0.11 -7.07
N HIS A 124 6.75 -0.68 -7.55
CA HIS A 124 5.98 -0.16 -8.67
C HIS A 124 4.55 0.16 -8.23
N LEU A 125 3.93 1.13 -8.89
CA LEU A 125 2.51 1.40 -8.73
C LEU A 125 1.94 1.95 -10.03
N THR A 126 0.63 1.87 -10.19
CA THR A 126 -0.07 2.52 -11.28
C THR A 126 -0.98 3.60 -10.73
N SER A 127 -1.06 4.73 -11.42
CA SER A 127 -1.93 5.83 -10.98
C SER A 127 -2.17 6.81 -12.12
N ASP A 128 -3.36 7.42 -12.11
CA ASP A 128 -3.71 8.53 -13.00
C ASP A 128 -3.36 9.90 -12.39
N LEU A 129 -2.85 9.93 -11.16
CA LEU A 129 -2.49 11.19 -10.50
C LEU A 129 -1.21 11.76 -11.09
N HIS A 130 -1.27 13.01 -11.52
CA HIS A 130 -0.11 13.72 -12.06
C HIS A 130 0.53 14.60 -10.98
N GLY A 131 1.84 14.48 -10.83
CA GLY A 131 2.61 15.32 -9.92
C GLY A 131 2.64 14.86 -8.46
N TYR A 132 1.72 14.01 -8.05
CA TYR A 132 1.66 13.57 -6.65
C TYR A 132 2.85 12.69 -6.27
N TYR A 133 3.06 11.62 -7.02
CA TYR A 133 4.13 10.65 -6.69
C TYR A 133 5.50 11.21 -6.95
N GLU A 134 5.63 12.06 -7.98
CA GLU A 134 6.92 12.67 -8.32
C GLU A 134 7.46 13.53 -7.18
N LYS A 135 6.59 14.14 -6.38
CA LYS A 135 7.02 14.90 -5.18
C LYS A 135 7.80 14.05 -4.19
N TYR A 136 7.55 12.75 -4.20
CA TYR A 136 8.16 11.82 -3.24
C TYR A 136 9.24 10.95 -3.89
N GLY A 137 9.73 11.34 -5.06
CA GLY A 137 10.84 10.67 -5.72
C GLY A 137 10.45 9.54 -6.66
N TRP A 138 9.16 9.35 -6.90
CA TRP A 138 8.70 8.34 -7.85
C TRP A 138 8.82 8.87 -9.28
N LYS A 139 9.13 7.98 -10.21
CA LYS A 139 9.33 8.34 -11.63
C LYS A 139 8.41 7.52 -12.51
N ASN A 140 7.84 8.17 -13.52
CA ASN A 140 7.07 7.48 -14.55
C ASN A 140 8.02 6.67 -15.42
N ILE A 141 7.70 5.39 -15.64
CA ILE A 141 8.52 4.49 -16.48
C ILE A 141 7.74 3.92 -17.67
N GLY A 142 6.57 4.46 -17.95
CA GLY A 142 5.76 4.02 -19.06
C GLY A 142 4.33 3.75 -18.65
N VAL A 143 3.68 2.83 -19.33
CA VAL A 143 2.28 2.47 -19.06
C VAL A 143 2.12 0.95 -18.93
N ALA A 144 1.10 0.55 -18.19
CA ALA A 144 0.57 -0.80 -18.19
C ALA A 144 -0.84 -0.77 -18.74
N TYR A 145 -1.38 -1.93 -19.07
CA TYR A 145 -2.76 -2.05 -19.55
C TYR A 145 -3.53 -2.96 -18.62
N ASN A 146 -4.79 -2.59 -18.34
CA ASN A 146 -5.67 -3.47 -17.60
C ASN A 146 -6.26 -4.54 -18.53
N THR A 147 -7.11 -5.42 -18.00
CA THR A 147 -7.70 -6.50 -18.79
C THR A 147 -8.64 -6.02 -19.89
N SER A 148 -9.08 -4.77 -19.82
CA SER A 148 -9.90 -4.15 -20.88
C SER A 148 -9.07 -3.41 -21.92
N GLY A 149 -7.73 -3.43 -21.79
CA GLY A 149 -6.84 -2.76 -22.74
C GLY A 149 -6.68 -1.25 -22.48
N GLU A 150 -7.16 -0.75 -21.36
CA GLU A 150 -6.98 0.65 -20.99
C GLU A 150 -5.60 0.87 -20.37
N SER A 151 -4.92 1.93 -20.80
CA SER A 151 -3.58 2.24 -20.29
C SER A 151 -3.65 3.03 -18.99
N ILE A 152 -2.64 2.80 -18.16
CA ILE A 152 -2.47 3.57 -16.91
C ILE A 152 -0.97 3.77 -16.69
N PRO A 153 -0.53 4.99 -16.30
CA PRO A 153 0.87 5.25 -16.04
C PRO A 153 1.44 4.39 -14.92
N ILE A 154 2.70 3.96 -15.10
CA ILE A 154 3.44 3.23 -14.08
C ILE A 154 4.46 4.18 -13.46
N PHE A 155 4.51 4.17 -12.13
CA PHE A 155 5.56 4.86 -11.39
C PHE A 155 6.38 3.84 -10.63
N HIS A 156 7.67 4.11 -10.46
CA HIS A 156 8.51 3.30 -9.61
C HIS A 156 9.38 4.18 -8.72
N ASN A 157 9.87 3.58 -7.65
CA ASN A 157 10.87 4.20 -6.80
C ASN A 157 11.80 3.11 -6.28
N TYR A 158 13.02 3.52 -5.93
CA TYR A 158 14.02 2.61 -5.40
C TYR A 158 13.86 2.49 -3.89
N THR A 159 14.07 1.28 -3.39
CA THR A 159 14.02 1.02 -1.94
C THR A 159 15.20 1.63 -1.22
N ARG A 160 16.36 1.75 -1.92
CA ARG A 160 17.51 2.46 -1.43
C ARG A 160 17.88 3.58 -2.37
N LYS A 161 18.27 4.72 -1.82
CA LYS A 161 18.78 5.82 -2.62
C LYS A 161 20.16 5.47 -3.11
N GLU A 162 20.47 5.92 -4.33
CA GLU A 162 21.80 5.78 -4.92
C GLU A 162 22.85 6.36 -3.98
N GLY A 163 23.90 5.60 -3.73
CA GLY A 163 24.97 6.00 -2.81
C GLY A 163 24.80 5.55 -1.38
N ALA A 164 23.64 5.02 -0.99
CA ALA A 164 23.40 4.57 0.38
C ALA A 164 24.19 3.30 0.74
N ASP A 165 24.63 2.55 -0.26
CA ASP A 165 25.36 1.29 -0.08
C ASP A 165 26.87 1.47 0.09
N GLN A 166 27.35 2.68 0.16
CA GLN A 166 28.79 2.95 0.19
C GLN A 166 29.34 3.24 1.59
N SER A 167 28.53 3.07 2.59
CA SER A 167 28.95 3.27 3.98
C SER A 167 29.48 2.00 4.62
#